data_c3146355590b6c2a4ac9afcf274a2807
#
_entry.id   c3146355590b6c2a4ac9afcf274a2807
#
_cell.length_a   1.000
_cell.length_b   1.000
_cell.length_c   1.000
_cell.angle_alpha   90.00
_cell.angle_beta   90.00
_cell.angle_gamma   90.00
#
_symmetry.space_group_name_H-M   'P 1'
#
loop_
_entity.id
_entity.type
_entity.pdbx_description
1 polymer ?
#
loop_
_entity_poly.entity_id
_entity_poly.type
_entity_poly.pdbx_seq_one_letter_code
_entity_poly.pdbx_strand_id
1 'polypeptide(L)'
;MLGVSRMLLVSAACCGVAAAGTAQTLATSSQTPAATAQADDQSRLLAAQQRLLNDWPNLARYRDDNAKLEAPADGQPRVVFMGDSITDAWGRRLGVSFFAGKPYVNRGISGQTTPQMLIRFRPDVIDLKPVVVVILAGINDIAGNTGPTTLEAIEGNLTSMVELAQGNGIRVVLATVTPAIDFSWRSGMEPALKITALNTWIRAFTQTRGIVLLDYHAALATPEGGMKPGLASDGVHPTEEGYAVMGPLAERAIAEALRQPVK
;
A
#
# COMPACT_ATOMS: atom_id res chain seq x y z
N MET A 1 -37.05 47.80 -49.72
CA MET A 1 -37.99 47.17 -50.71
C MET A 1 -38.60 46.00 -49.97
N LEU A 2 -39.75 46.18 -49.34
CA LEU A 2 -41.11 46.02 -49.82
C LEU A 2 -41.37 44.54 -50.20
N GLY A 3 -42.33 43.97 -49.51
CA GLY A 3 -43.18 42.92 -49.97
C GLY A 3 -43.71 42.03 -48.85
N VAL A 4 -44.70 42.44 -48.12
CA VAL A 4 -46.18 42.28 -48.17
C VAL A 4 -46.65 40.89 -47.67
N SER A 5 -47.47 41.02 -46.64
CA SER A 5 -48.43 40.08 -46.02
C SER A 5 -49.22 39.20 -46.99
N ARG A 6 -49.60 38.02 -46.47
CA ARG A 6 -50.97 37.48 -46.64
C ARG A 6 -51.42 36.69 -45.41
N MET A 7 -52.39 37.24 -44.77
CA MET A 7 -53.28 36.69 -43.76
C MET A 7 -54.28 35.77 -44.42
N LEU A 8 -54.54 34.58 -43.98
CA LEU A 8 -55.68 33.75 -44.30
C LEU A 8 -56.29 33.19 -43.01
N LEU A 9 -57.43 33.71 -42.70
CA LEU A 9 -58.37 33.16 -41.72
C LEU A 9 -59.04 31.91 -42.35
N VAL A 10 -59.07 30.83 -41.56
CA VAL A 10 -60.04 29.75 -41.74
C VAL A 10 -60.60 29.37 -40.38
N SER A 11 -61.89 29.31 -40.37
CA SER A 11 -62.86 29.18 -39.28
C SER A 11 -62.82 27.88 -38.51
N ALA A 12 -63.28 27.99 -37.26
CA ALA A 12 -63.49 26.95 -36.29
C ALA A 12 -64.50 25.86 -36.73
N ALA A 13 -64.15 24.61 -36.42
CA ALA A 13 -65.17 23.56 -36.27
C ALA A 13 -64.86 22.85 -34.92
N CYS A 14 -65.78 23.01 -33.97
CA CYS A 14 -65.79 22.22 -32.72
C CYS A 14 -66.18 20.79 -33.02
N CYS A 15 -65.33 19.85 -32.73
CA CYS A 15 -65.69 18.45 -32.48
C CYS A 15 -65.06 18.05 -31.12
N GLY A 16 -65.96 17.83 -30.16
CA GLY A 16 -65.60 17.30 -28.85
C GLY A 16 -65.11 15.86 -28.99
N VAL A 17 -63.89 15.61 -28.46
CA VAL A 17 -63.39 14.26 -28.27
C VAL A 17 -63.14 14.10 -26.77
N ALA A 18 -63.84 13.12 -26.18
CA ALA A 18 -63.73 12.70 -24.84
C ALA A 18 -62.29 12.22 -24.58
N ALA A 19 -61.58 12.84 -23.63
CA ALA A 19 -60.28 12.41 -23.15
C ALA A 19 -60.46 11.18 -22.26
N ALA A 20 -60.15 9.99 -22.78
CA ALA A 20 -59.91 8.82 -21.95
C ALA A 20 -58.51 8.99 -21.32
N GLY A 21 -58.50 9.32 -20.04
CA GLY A 21 -57.29 9.39 -19.25
C GLY A 21 -56.68 7.98 -19.05
N THR A 22 -55.68 7.66 -19.81
CA THR A 22 -54.82 6.51 -19.51
C THR A 22 -53.86 6.88 -18.34
N ALA A 23 -54.21 6.39 -17.16
CA ALA A 23 -53.28 6.44 -16.02
C ALA A 23 -52.06 5.58 -16.37
N GLN A 24 -50.95 6.23 -16.71
CA GLN A 24 -49.64 5.55 -16.77
C GLN A 24 -49.22 5.21 -15.32
N THR A 25 -49.41 3.96 -14.93
CA THR A 25 -48.77 3.37 -13.75
C THR A 25 -47.30 3.42 -13.99
N LEU A 26 -46.57 4.28 -13.26
CA LEU A 26 -45.12 4.23 -13.12
C LEU A 26 -44.78 2.89 -12.47
N ALA A 27 -44.33 1.93 -13.26
CA ALA A 27 -43.75 0.70 -12.77
C ALA A 27 -42.42 1.06 -12.06
N THR A 28 -42.43 1.10 -10.75
CA THR A 28 -41.24 1.08 -9.94
C THR A 28 -40.51 -0.24 -10.20
N SER A 29 -39.46 -0.22 -11.03
CA SER A 29 -38.59 -1.37 -11.24
C SER A 29 -37.88 -1.67 -9.93
N SER A 30 -38.37 -2.63 -9.16
CA SER A 30 -37.65 -3.21 -8.05
C SER A 30 -36.45 -3.95 -8.61
N GLN A 31 -35.26 -3.35 -8.49
CA GLN A 31 -34.00 -4.02 -8.82
C GLN A 31 -33.87 -5.28 -7.95
N THR A 32 -33.52 -6.39 -8.58
CA THR A 32 -33.26 -7.64 -7.84
C THR A 32 -32.01 -7.47 -6.96
N PRO A 33 -31.94 -8.13 -5.77
CA PRO A 33 -30.77 -8.05 -4.88
C PRO A 33 -29.43 -8.35 -5.57
N ALA A 34 -29.43 -9.20 -6.59
CA ALA A 34 -28.25 -9.51 -7.40
C ALA A 34 -27.81 -8.32 -8.29
N ALA A 35 -28.74 -7.55 -8.85
CA ALA A 35 -28.44 -6.38 -9.68
C ALA A 35 -27.88 -5.22 -8.83
N THR A 36 -28.38 -5.04 -7.59
CA THR A 36 -27.82 -4.07 -6.65
C THR A 36 -26.41 -4.45 -6.19
N ALA A 37 -26.15 -5.72 -5.88
CA ALA A 37 -24.82 -6.19 -5.51
C ALA A 37 -23.80 -6.00 -6.65
N GLN A 38 -24.17 -6.28 -7.90
CA GLN A 38 -23.32 -6.05 -9.08
C GLN A 38 -23.03 -4.56 -9.31
N ALA A 39 -24.03 -3.68 -9.14
CA ALA A 39 -23.86 -2.23 -9.26
C ALA A 39 -22.93 -1.68 -8.16
N ASP A 40 -23.04 -2.19 -6.93
CA ASP A 40 -22.17 -1.82 -5.82
C ASP A 40 -20.73 -2.26 -6.06
N ASP A 41 -20.50 -3.47 -6.57
CA ASP A 41 -19.16 -3.97 -6.91
C ASP A 41 -18.54 -3.16 -8.05
N GLN A 42 -19.30 -2.84 -9.08
CA GLN A 42 -18.83 -2.01 -10.18
C GLN A 42 -18.49 -0.59 -9.71
N SER A 43 -19.28 -0.01 -8.83
CA SER A 43 -19.04 1.31 -8.24
C SER A 43 -17.75 1.30 -7.38
N ARG A 44 -17.51 0.24 -6.62
CA ARG A 44 -16.27 0.06 -5.83
C ARG A 44 -15.04 -0.06 -6.73
N LEU A 45 -15.14 -0.82 -7.81
CA LEU A 45 -14.05 -0.96 -8.80
C LEU A 45 -13.74 0.37 -9.49
N LEU A 46 -14.74 1.10 -9.93
CA LEU A 46 -14.56 2.43 -10.53
C LEU A 46 -13.93 3.42 -9.54
N ALA A 47 -14.37 3.43 -8.28
CA ALA A 47 -13.80 4.28 -7.25
C ALA A 47 -12.34 3.89 -6.92
N ALA A 48 -12.01 2.61 -6.97
CA ALA A 48 -10.64 2.13 -6.80
C ALA A 48 -9.74 2.53 -7.96
N GLN A 49 -10.22 2.38 -9.21
CA GLN A 49 -9.51 2.84 -10.40
C GLN A 49 -9.30 4.36 -10.40
N GLN A 50 -10.32 5.13 -10.03
CA GLN A 50 -10.23 6.59 -9.94
C GLN A 50 -9.21 7.04 -8.88
N ARG A 51 -9.12 6.34 -7.74
CA ARG A 51 -8.07 6.59 -6.74
C ARG A 51 -6.68 6.33 -7.31
N LEU A 52 -6.49 5.22 -8.02
CA LEU A 52 -5.20 4.91 -8.65
C LEU A 52 -4.80 5.97 -9.69
N LEU A 53 -5.75 6.52 -10.42
CA LEU A 53 -5.49 7.60 -11.39
C LEU A 53 -5.13 8.93 -10.71
N ASN A 54 -5.79 9.25 -9.60
CA ASN A 54 -5.63 10.53 -8.91
C ASN A 54 -4.51 10.54 -7.85
N ASP A 55 -4.25 9.39 -7.21
CA ASP A 55 -3.26 9.25 -6.13
C ASP A 55 -2.68 7.82 -6.15
N TRP A 56 -1.93 7.51 -7.21
CA TRP A 56 -1.32 6.18 -7.40
C TRP A 56 -0.43 5.74 -6.22
N PRO A 57 0.41 6.61 -5.61
CA PRO A 57 1.21 6.23 -4.44
C PRO A 57 0.44 6.30 -3.12
N ASN A 58 -0.85 6.66 -3.15
CA ASN A 58 -1.70 6.83 -1.96
C ASN A 58 -1.13 7.82 -0.93
N LEU A 59 -0.74 9.00 -1.39
CA LEU A 59 -0.21 10.09 -0.56
C LEU A 59 -1.21 10.60 0.49
N ALA A 60 -2.51 10.44 0.20
CA ALA A 60 -3.56 10.83 1.12
C ALA A 60 -3.64 9.93 2.36
N ARG A 61 -3.09 8.69 2.31
CA ARG A 61 -3.29 7.65 3.33
C ARG A 61 -2.91 8.06 4.74
N TYR A 62 -1.80 8.76 4.88
CA TYR A 62 -1.25 9.18 6.18
C TYR A 62 -1.20 10.70 6.37
N ARG A 63 -1.77 11.48 5.45
CA ARG A 63 -1.70 12.95 5.49
C ARG A 63 -2.18 13.51 6.83
N ASP A 64 -3.37 13.10 7.28
CA ASP A 64 -3.98 13.59 8.51
C ASP A 64 -3.27 13.06 9.76
N ASP A 65 -2.81 11.81 9.71
CA ASP A 65 -2.04 11.20 10.80
C ASP A 65 -0.66 11.88 10.93
N ASN A 66 -0.01 12.19 9.79
CA ASN A 66 1.26 12.92 9.77
C ASN A 66 1.12 14.34 10.33
N ALA A 67 0.02 15.02 9.97
CA ALA A 67 -0.24 16.38 10.44
C ALA A 67 -0.51 16.46 11.96
N LYS A 68 -1.02 15.38 12.55
CA LYS A 68 -1.30 15.29 14.00
C LYS A 68 -0.12 14.78 14.81
N LEU A 69 0.93 14.28 14.13
CA LEU A 69 2.06 13.67 14.80
C LEU A 69 2.93 14.75 15.44
N GLU A 70 2.97 14.77 16.76
CA GLU A 70 3.80 15.73 17.52
C GLU A 70 5.29 15.58 17.18
N ALA A 71 6.08 16.60 17.45
CA ALA A 71 7.52 16.50 17.33
C ALA A 71 8.07 15.36 18.21
N PRO A 72 9.17 14.68 17.80
CA PRO A 72 9.80 13.69 18.67
C PRO A 72 10.15 14.29 20.03
N ALA A 73 9.72 13.63 21.12
CA ALA A 73 10.08 14.07 22.46
C ALA A 73 11.58 13.84 22.72
N ASP A 74 12.17 14.71 23.56
CA ASP A 74 13.57 14.58 23.96
C ASP A 74 13.85 13.22 24.60
N GLY A 75 14.90 12.53 24.14
CA GLY A 75 15.29 11.21 24.63
C GLY A 75 14.39 10.06 24.14
N GLN A 76 13.38 10.32 23.31
CA GLN A 76 12.53 9.30 22.70
C GLN A 76 12.76 9.24 21.19
N PRO A 77 13.67 8.43 20.68
CA PRO A 77 14.03 8.37 19.28
C PRO A 77 12.85 7.81 18.46
N ARG A 78 12.25 8.64 17.61
CA ARG A 78 11.21 8.19 16.66
C ARG A 78 11.80 7.23 15.66
N VAL A 79 11.13 6.10 15.46
CA VAL A 79 11.44 5.13 14.40
C VAL A 79 10.25 5.03 13.46
N VAL A 80 10.48 5.10 12.15
CA VAL A 80 9.43 4.90 11.15
C VAL A 80 9.63 3.55 10.47
N PHE A 81 8.55 2.79 10.35
CA PHE A 81 8.50 1.56 9.58
C PHE A 81 7.81 1.84 8.25
N MET A 82 8.59 1.88 7.18
CA MET A 82 8.13 2.01 5.81
C MET A 82 7.98 0.62 5.20
N GLY A 83 6.79 0.32 4.64
CA GLY A 83 6.55 -1.00 4.07
C GLY A 83 5.19 -1.16 3.39
N ASP A 84 4.88 -2.41 3.11
CA ASP A 84 3.64 -2.85 2.47
C ASP A 84 2.60 -3.42 3.45
N SER A 85 1.83 -4.45 3.01
CA SER A 85 0.81 -5.11 3.84
C SER A 85 1.37 -5.77 5.09
N ILE A 86 2.59 -6.27 5.06
CA ILE A 86 3.24 -6.90 6.22
C ILE A 86 3.48 -5.85 7.30
N THR A 87 3.91 -4.67 6.94
CA THR A 87 4.05 -3.54 7.87
C THR A 87 2.69 -2.96 8.26
N ASP A 88 1.77 -2.75 7.29
CA ASP A 88 0.45 -2.15 7.51
C ASP A 88 -0.40 -2.97 8.49
N ALA A 89 -0.39 -4.31 8.37
CA ALA A 89 -1.17 -5.19 9.24
C ALA A 89 -0.64 -5.26 10.68
N TRP A 90 0.62 -4.95 10.90
CA TRP A 90 1.24 -5.03 12.22
C TRP A 90 0.64 -4.00 13.18
N GLY A 91 -0.01 -4.48 14.22
CA GLY A 91 -0.72 -3.67 15.20
C GLY A 91 -2.13 -3.20 14.81
N ARG A 92 -2.56 -3.48 13.56
CA ARG A 92 -3.91 -3.12 13.08
C ARG A 92 -4.83 -4.32 12.90
N ARG A 93 -4.25 -5.48 12.70
CA ARG A 93 -4.95 -6.76 12.55
C ARG A 93 -4.39 -7.74 13.57
N LEU A 94 -5.14 -8.78 13.87
CA LEU A 94 -4.67 -9.92 14.67
C LEU A 94 -4.38 -9.62 16.16
N GLY A 95 -4.82 -8.51 16.73
CA GLY A 95 -4.61 -8.24 18.15
C GLY A 95 -3.14 -8.01 18.60
N VAL A 96 -2.19 -8.11 17.67
CA VAL A 96 -0.76 -7.90 17.95
C VAL A 96 -0.45 -6.42 18.10
N SER A 97 0.12 -6.02 19.21
CA SER A 97 0.57 -4.64 19.41
C SER A 97 1.73 -4.29 18.48
N PHE A 98 1.66 -3.12 17.85
CA PHE A 98 2.80 -2.55 17.16
C PHE A 98 3.71 -1.84 18.18
N PHE A 99 4.66 -2.57 18.75
CA PHE A 99 5.66 -2.05 19.68
C PHE A 99 5.10 -1.13 20.77
N ALA A 100 4.19 -1.65 21.61
CA ALA A 100 3.50 -0.90 22.67
C ALA A 100 4.48 -0.07 23.51
N GLY A 101 4.18 1.21 23.74
CA GLY A 101 5.00 2.13 24.52
C GLY A 101 6.28 2.62 23.85
N LYS A 102 6.55 2.24 22.59
CA LYS A 102 7.67 2.77 21.80
C LYS A 102 7.23 3.93 20.90
N PRO A 103 8.07 4.93 20.68
CA PRO A 103 7.79 6.02 19.74
C PRO A 103 7.98 5.58 18.28
N TYR A 104 7.39 4.43 17.92
CA TYR A 104 7.49 3.84 16.59
C TYR A 104 6.23 4.12 15.77
N VAL A 105 6.43 4.49 14.52
CA VAL A 105 5.37 4.94 13.62
C VAL A 105 5.26 3.96 12.45
N ASN A 106 4.09 3.34 12.31
CA ASN A 106 3.78 2.45 11.20
C ASN A 106 3.36 3.28 9.97
N ARG A 107 4.07 3.11 8.87
CA ARG A 107 3.79 3.70 7.54
C ARG A 107 3.74 2.63 6.45
N GLY A 108 3.21 1.46 6.82
CA GLY A 108 2.87 0.40 5.86
C GLY A 108 1.61 0.74 5.07
N ILE A 109 1.57 0.39 3.79
CA ILE A 109 0.38 0.45 2.95
C ILE A 109 0.27 -0.85 2.16
N SER A 110 -0.80 -1.58 2.39
CA SER A 110 -1.05 -2.89 1.77
C SER A 110 -0.98 -2.84 0.24
N GLY A 111 -0.27 -3.80 -0.36
CA GLY A 111 -0.14 -3.97 -1.80
C GLY A 111 0.88 -3.07 -2.49
N GLN A 112 1.52 -2.14 -1.76
CA GLN A 112 2.45 -1.19 -2.36
C GLN A 112 3.76 -1.82 -2.81
N THR A 113 4.26 -1.28 -3.93
CA THR A 113 5.53 -1.58 -4.55
C THR A 113 6.58 -0.51 -4.22
N THR A 114 7.84 -0.81 -4.48
CA THR A 114 8.95 0.11 -4.17
C THR A 114 8.84 1.49 -4.84
N PRO A 115 8.40 1.66 -6.09
CA PRO A 115 8.23 3.00 -6.67
C PRO A 115 7.15 3.83 -5.97
N GLN A 116 6.05 3.19 -5.51
CA GLN A 116 5.03 3.90 -4.74
C GLN A 116 5.58 4.36 -3.38
N MET A 117 6.34 3.50 -2.69
CA MET A 117 7.01 3.83 -1.43
C MET A 117 8.02 4.97 -1.60
N LEU A 118 8.79 4.96 -2.70
CA LEU A 118 9.76 6.02 -3.01
C LEU A 118 9.09 7.39 -3.16
N ILE A 119 7.96 7.47 -3.87
CA ILE A 119 7.23 8.73 -4.05
C ILE A 119 6.73 9.31 -2.71
N ARG A 120 6.22 8.46 -1.81
CA ARG A 120 5.72 8.88 -0.50
C ARG A 120 6.79 8.94 0.60
N PHE A 121 8.05 8.65 0.28
CA PHE A 121 9.11 8.56 1.27
C PHE A 121 9.34 9.87 2.02
N ARG A 122 9.21 11.01 1.33
CA ARG A 122 9.35 12.32 1.99
C ARG A 122 8.25 12.58 3.01
N PRO A 123 6.94 12.61 2.65
CA PRO A 123 5.87 12.94 3.61
C PRO A 123 5.71 11.88 4.71
N ASP A 124 5.99 10.61 4.44
CA ASP A 124 5.74 9.51 5.37
C ASP A 124 6.97 9.08 6.18
N VAL A 125 8.16 9.56 5.84
CA VAL A 125 9.39 9.26 6.56
C VAL A 125 10.15 10.54 6.91
N ILE A 126 10.66 11.26 5.92
CA ILE A 126 11.62 12.37 6.14
C ILE A 126 10.99 13.48 6.98
N ASP A 127 9.78 13.91 6.61
CA ASP A 127 9.08 15.03 7.28
C ASP A 127 8.65 14.69 8.71
N LEU A 128 8.59 13.38 9.06
CA LEU A 128 8.33 12.91 10.41
C LEU A 128 9.57 12.98 11.32
N LYS A 129 10.74 13.33 10.77
CA LYS A 129 12.01 13.50 11.49
C LYS A 129 12.38 12.30 12.38
N PRO A 130 12.37 11.05 11.86
CA PRO A 130 12.81 9.91 12.63
C PRO A 130 14.33 9.90 12.76
N VAL A 131 14.85 9.21 13.77
CA VAL A 131 16.28 8.91 13.89
C VAL A 131 16.67 7.62 13.19
N VAL A 132 15.68 6.72 12.95
CA VAL A 132 15.83 5.45 12.23
C VAL A 132 14.61 5.23 11.34
N VAL A 133 14.84 4.73 10.13
CA VAL A 133 13.80 4.14 9.29
C VAL A 133 14.07 2.64 9.09
N VAL A 134 13.04 1.82 9.27
CA VAL A 134 13.05 0.39 8.92
C VAL A 134 12.30 0.25 7.58
N ILE A 135 12.97 -0.30 6.57
CA ILE A 135 12.39 -0.47 5.23
C ILE A 135 12.21 -1.97 4.95
N LEU A 136 10.96 -2.38 4.70
CA LEU A 136 10.60 -3.73 4.23
C LEU A 136 9.78 -3.57 2.95
N ALA A 137 10.36 -3.93 1.80
CA ALA A 137 9.74 -3.72 0.49
C ALA A 137 10.28 -4.68 -0.58
N GLY A 138 9.52 -4.91 -1.65
CA GLY A 138 9.94 -5.68 -2.82
C GLY A 138 9.06 -6.89 -3.12
N ILE A 139 8.31 -7.43 -2.17
CA ILE A 139 7.48 -8.61 -2.40
C ILE A 139 6.36 -8.34 -3.41
N ASN A 140 5.72 -7.17 -3.33
CA ASN A 140 4.66 -6.76 -4.26
C ASN A 140 5.19 -6.38 -5.65
N ASP A 141 6.42 -5.93 -5.74
CA ASP A 141 7.13 -5.74 -7.01
C ASP A 141 7.32 -7.08 -7.70
N ILE A 142 7.83 -8.10 -6.98
CA ILE A 142 7.99 -9.47 -7.46
C ILE A 142 6.64 -10.07 -7.88
N ALA A 143 5.57 -9.77 -7.14
CA ALA A 143 4.20 -10.16 -7.47
C ALA A 143 3.64 -9.40 -8.69
N GLY A 144 4.28 -8.30 -9.12
CA GLY A 144 3.85 -7.49 -10.26
C GLY A 144 2.58 -6.69 -9.99
N ASN A 145 2.36 -6.23 -8.76
CA ASN A 145 1.13 -5.50 -8.36
C ASN A 145 0.94 -4.18 -9.14
N THR A 146 2.01 -3.55 -9.58
CA THR A 146 1.98 -2.33 -10.43
C THR A 146 2.48 -2.58 -11.85
N GLY A 147 2.46 -3.83 -12.29
CA GLY A 147 2.93 -4.25 -13.59
C GLY A 147 4.30 -4.95 -13.53
N PRO A 148 4.82 -5.41 -14.69
CA PRO A 148 6.13 -6.06 -14.76
C PRO A 148 7.25 -5.14 -14.31
N THR A 149 8.21 -5.69 -13.55
CA THR A 149 9.42 -4.97 -13.13
C THR A 149 10.62 -5.91 -13.11
N THR A 150 11.83 -5.36 -13.03
CA THR A 150 13.07 -6.12 -12.91
C THR A 150 13.63 -6.02 -11.49
N LEU A 151 14.53 -6.93 -11.11
CA LEU A 151 15.20 -6.85 -9.82
C LEU A 151 16.03 -5.58 -9.70
N GLU A 152 16.70 -5.17 -10.78
CA GLU A 152 17.51 -3.94 -10.83
C GLU A 152 16.67 -2.68 -10.57
N ALA A 153 15.40 -2.66 -11.02
CA ALA A 153 14.50 -1.55 -10.74
C ALA A 153 14.10 -1.51 -9.25
N ILE A 154 13.87 -2.67 -8.63
CA ILE A 154 13.60 -2.78 -7.20
C ILE A 154 14.83 -2.32 -6.39
N GLU A 155 16.01 -2.80 -6.75
CA GLU A 155 17.30 -2.44 -6.16
C GLU A 155 17.55 -0.93 -6.25
N GLY A 156 17.27 -0.32 -7.42
CA GLY A 156 17.38 1.12 -7.64
C GLY A 156 16.45 1.93 -6.75
N ASN A 157 15.19 1.49 -6.58
CA ASN A 157 14.23 2.15 -5.68
C ASN A 157 14.64 2.04 -4.21
N LEU A 158 15.11 0.86 -3.78
CA LEU A 158 15.65 0.65 -2.42
C LEU A 158 16.88 1.52 -2.18
N THR A 159 17.81 1.58 -3.14
CA THR A 159 18.99 2.44 -3.09
C THR A 159 18.59 3.90 -2.92
N SER A 160 17.64 4.39 -3.72
CA SER A 160 17.14 5.76 -3.64
C SER A 160 16.51 6.09 -2.29
N MET A 161 15.71 5.19 -1.71
CA MET A 161 15.14 5.39 -0.37
C MET A 161 16.23 5.44 0.71
N VAL A 162 17.26 4.60 0.62
CA VAL A 162 18.41 4.63 1.52
C VAL A 162 19.18 5.95 1.40
N GLU A 163 19.47 6.39 0.20
CA GLU A 163 20.18 7.66 -0.06
C GLU A 163 19.39 8.88 0.42
N LEU A 164 18.07 8.88 0.20
CA LEU A 164 17.18 9.91 0.73
C LEU A 164 17.20 9.94 2.27
N ALA A 165 17.16 8.78 2.93
CA ALA A 165 17.23 8.70 4.38
C ALA A 165 18.57 9.24 4.90
N GLN A 166 19.68 8.72 4.37
CA GLN A 166 21.04 9.14 4.78
C GLN A 166 21.30 10.62 4.51
N GLY A 167 20.86 11.14 3.34
CA GLY A 167 20.98 12.56 3.00
C GLY A 167 20.16 13.50 3.92
N ASN A 168 19.22 12.95 4.71
CA ASN A 168 18.46 13.67 5.73
C ASN A 168 18.87 13.30 7.17
N GLY A 169 20.01 12.66 7.37
CA GLY A 169 20.52 12.31 8.69
C GLY A 169 19.76 11.18 9.38
N ILE A 170 19.04 10.35 8.63
CA ILE A 170 18.24 9.24 9.16
C ILE A 170 19.01 7.93 8.98
N ARG A 171 19.21 7.17 10.06
CA ARG A 171 19.82 5.85 10.01
C ARG A 171 18.88 4.85 9.37
N VAL A 172 19.43 3.90 8.63
CA VAL A 172 18.62 2.92 7.89
C VAL A 172 18.82 1.51 8.45
N VAL A 173 17.69 0.84 8.65
CA VAL A 173 17.59 -0.61 8.80
C VAL A 173 16.89 -1.13 7.55
N LEU A 174 17.59 -1.92 6.74
CA LEU A 174 17.01 -2.51 5.54
C LEU A 174 16.70 -3.98 5.78
N ALA A 175 15.43 -4.35 5.65
CA ALA A 175 14.98 -5.72 5.85
C ALA A 175 15.08 -6.55 4.56
N THR A 176 15.42 -7.84 4.73
CA THR A 176 15.22 -8.81 3.65
C THR A 176 13.73 -9.03 3.40
N VAL A 177 13.36 -9.24 2.14
CA VAL A 177 12.00 -9.64 1.75
C VAL A 177 11.67 -10.98 2.40
N THR A 178 10.48 -11.08 2.98
CA THR A 178 10.00 -12.29 3.64
C THR A 178 9.84 -13.45 2.64
N PRO A 179 9.97 -14.71 3.10
CA PRO A 179 9.88 -15.87 2.20
C PRO A 179 8.47 -16.04 1.63
N ALA A 180 8.37 -16.48 0.38
CA ALA A 180 7.14 -16.93 -0.26
C ALA A 180 7.46 -17.87 -1.43
N ILE A 181 6.71 -18.98 -1.56
CA ILE A 181 6.81 -19.91 -2.69
C ILE A 181 5.75 -19.66 -3.75
N ASP A 182 4.67 -19.00 -3.39
CA ASP A 182 3.60 -18.56 -4.28
C ASP A 182 2.83 -17.40 -3.65
N PHE A 183 1.94 -16.76 -4.40
CA PHE A 183 1.05 -15.72 -3.92
C PHE A 183 -0.40 -16.15 -4.05
N SER A 184 -1.16 -16.15 -2.94
CA SER A 184 -2.57 -16.55 -2.92
C SER A 184 -3.46 -15.70 -3.85
N TRP A 185 -3.09 -14.43 -4.09
CA TRP A 185 -3.80 -13.52 -5.01
C TRP A 185 -3.28 -13.55 -6.45
N ARG A 186 -2.17 -14.24 -6.72
CA ARG A 186 -1.56 -14.38 -8.05
C ARG A 186 -0.72 -15.65 -8.09
N SER A 187 -1.38 -16.79 -8.13
CA SER A 187 -0.72 -18.10 -8.12
C SER A 187 0.11 -18.36 -9.39
N GLY A 188 1.11 -19.23 -9.26
CA GLY A 188 2.01 -19.63 -10.36
C GLY A 188 3.15 -18.64 -10.64
N MET A 189 3.40 -17.67 -9.76
CA MET A 189 4.49 -16.69 -9.93
C MET A 189 5.88 -17.21 -9.53
N GLU A 190 5.93 -18.30 -8.73
CA GLU A 190 7.17 -18.94 -8.25
C GLU A 190 8.20 -17.93 -7.73
N PRO A 191 7.86 -17.08 -6.74
CA PRO A 191 8.68 -15.94 -6.37
C PRO A 191 9.98 -16.30 -5.64
N ALA A 192 10.13 -17.51 -5.11
CA ALA A 192 11.21 -17.91 -4.20
C ALA A 192 12.61 -17.59 -4.74
N LEU A 193 12.87 -17.87 -6.02
CA LEU A 193 14.17 -17.57 -6.64
C LEU A 193 14.43 -16.06 -6.75
N LYS A 194 13.42 -15.28 -7.11
CA LYS A 194 13.53 -13.82 -7.18
C LYS A 194 13.72 -13.20 -5.81
N ILE A 195 13.01 -13.70 -4.80
CA ILE A 195 13.19 -13.29 -3.39
C ILE A 195 14.62 -13.60 -2.93
N THR A 196 15.12 -14.79 -3.23
CA THR A 196 16.50 -15.19 -2.89
C THR A 196 17.53 -14.28 -3.55
N ALA A 197 17.37 -13.97 -4.83
CA ALA A 197 18.27 -13.09 -5.58
C ALA A 197 18.25 -11.66 -4.98
N LEU A 198 17.07 -11.08 -4.77
CA LEU A 198 16.93 -9.75 -4.17
C LEU A 198 17.50 -9.72 -2.75
N ASN A 199 17.27 -10.74 -1.94
CA ASN A 199 17.81 -10.81 -0.59
C ASN A 199 19.35 -10.98 -0.57
N THR A 200 19.91 -11.65 -1.56
CA THR A 200 21.37 -11.72 -1.74
C THR A 200 21.94 -10.33 -2.00
N TRP A 201 21.29 -9.57 -2.89
CA TRP A 201 21.68 -8.19 -3.15
C TRP A 201 21.49 -7.30 -1.89
N ILE A 202 20.36 -7.39 -1.17
CA ILE A 202 20.13 -6.63 0.06
C ILE A 202 21.26 -6.85 1.08
N ARG A 203 21.67 -8.11 1.30
CA ARG A 203 22.78 -8.41 2.24
C ARG A 203 24.11 -7.78 1.80
N ALA A 204 24.45 -7.91 0.52
CA ALA A 204 25.67 -7.30 -0.02
C ALA A 204 25.61 -5.76 0.03
N PHE A 205 24.47 -5.18 -0.32
CA PHE A 205 24.23 -3.74 -0.32
C PHE A 205 24.34 -3.15 1.09
N THR A 206 23.71 -3.78 2.09
CA THR A 206 23.79 -3.32 3.49
C THR A 206 25.23 -3.36 4.02
N GLN A 207 25.96 -4.41 3.71
CA GLN A 207 27.37 -4.54 4.07
C GLN A 207 28.23 -3.42 3.42
N THR A 208 28.07 -3.21 2.11
CA THR A 208 28.82 -2.20 1.35
C THR A 208 28.52 -0.79 1.83
N ARG A 209 27.25 -0.48 2.11
CA ARG A 209 26.82 0.83 2.59
C ARG A 209 27.06 1.02 4.10
N GLY A 210 27.38 -0.04 4.84
CA GLY A 210 27.52 -0.03 6.29
C GLY A 210 26.24 0.45 6.97
N ILE A 211 25.09 -0.07 6.55
CA ILE A 211 23.78 0.10 7.16
C ILE A 211 23.33 -1.23 7.79
N VAL A 212 22.39 -1.17 8.72
CA VAL A 212 21.98 -2.36 9.45
C VAL A 212 21.08 -3.25 8.59
N LEU A 213 21.44 -4.53 8.52
CA LEU A 213 20.60 -5.57 7.93
C LEU A 213 19.59 -6.10 8.95
N LEU A 214 18.34 -6.22 8.55
CA LEU A 214 17.30 -6.93 9.30
C LEU A 214 16.89 -8.19 8.52
N ASP A 215 17.47 -9.34 8.88
CA ASP A 215 17.26 -10.57 8.13
C ASP A 215 16.01 -11.35 8.58
N TYR A 216 14.84 -10.88 8.18
CA TYR A 216 13.57 -11.58 8.38
C TYR A 216 13.52 -12.91 7.62
N HIS A 217 14.07 -12.94 6.40
CA HIS A 217 14.03 -14.16 5.57
C HIS A 217 14.70 -15.33 6.27
N ALA A 218 15.89 -15.15 6.82
CA ALA A 218 16.62 -16.21 7.51
C ALA A 218 15.85 -16.76 8.73
N ALA A 219 15.09 -15.91 9.43
CA ALA A 219 14.31 -16.34 10.58
C ALA A 219 13.01 -17.08 10.22
N LEU A 220 12.39 -16.70 9.09
CA LEU A 220 11.04 -17.13 8.71
C LEU A 220 11.00 -18.24 7.64
N ALA A 221 12.09 -18.42 6.86
CA ALA A 221 12.10 -19.33 5.70
C ALA A 221 12.25 -20.80 6.08
N THR A 222 11.55 -21.66 5.33
CA THR A 222 11.89 -23.09 5.19
C THR A 222 13.06 -23.27 4.21
N PRO A 223 13.69 -24.44 4.14
CA PRO A 223 14.70 -24.75 3.13
C PRO A 223 14.22 -24.54 1.68
N GLU A 224 12.92 -24.71 1.42
CA GLU A 224 12.29 -24.55 0.10
C GLU A 224 11.99 -23.09 -0.24
N GLY A 225 12.25 -22.14 0.67
CA GLY A 225 12.05 -20.70 0.47
C GLY A 225 10.63 -20.20 0.78
N GLY A 226 9.78 -21.03 1.38
CA GLY A 226 8.47 -20.62 1.88
C GLY A 226 8.50 -20.17 3.33
N MET A 227 7.38 -19.65 3.83
CA MET A 227 7.21 -19.36 5.25
C MET A 227 7.16 -20.66 6.07
N LYS A 228 7.82 -20.68 7.23
CA LYS A 228 7.70 -21.79 8.18
C LYS A 228 6.25 -22.02 8.57
N PRO A 229 5.83 -23.27 8.81
CA PRO A 229 4.47 -23.60 9.22
C PRO A 229 4.03 -22.79 10.44
N GLY A 230 2.80 -22.25 10.40
CA GLY A 230 2.21 -21.45 11.46
C GLY A 230 2.60 -19.96 11.46
N LEU A 231 3.68 -19.56 10.74
CA LEU A 231 4.14 -18.17 10.76
C LEU A 231 3.47 -17.26 9.73
N ALA A 232 2.70 -17.82 8.79
CA ALA A 232 1.89 -17.04 7.85
C ALA A 232 0.52 -17.69 7.64
N SER A 233 -0.50 -16.86 7.40
CA SER A 233 -1.89 -17.32 7.19
C SER A 233 -2.15 -17.79 5.76
N ASP A 234 -1.46 -17.20 4.79
CA ASP A 234 -1.64 -17.44 3.35
C ASP A 234 -0.31 -17.71 2.61
N GLY A 235 0.73 -18.04 3.38
CA GLY A 235 2.09 -18.26 2.87
C GLY A 235 2.92 -16.98 2.69
N VAL A 236 2.34 -15.79 2.94
CA VAL A 236 3.00 -14.48 2.80
C VAL A 236 2.81 -13.60 4.03
N HIS A 237 1.56 -13.43 4.48
CA HIS A 237 1.22 -12.49 5.56
C HIS A 237 1.40 -13.16 6.93
N PRO A 238 2.25 -12.57 7.80
CA PRO A 238 2.54 -13.15 9.10
C PRO A 238 1.30 -13.28 9.98
N THR A 239 1.25 -14.38 10.75
CA THR A 239 0.34 -14.57 11.89
C THR A 239 0.85 -13.81 13.12
N GLU A 240 0.16 -13.94 14.25
CA GLU A 240 0.68 -13.47 15.56
C GLU A 240 2.05 -14.04 15.87
N GLU A 241 2.22 -15.35 15.65
CA GLU A 241 3.49 -16.06 15.85
C GLU A 241 4.56 -15.54 14.90
N GLY A 242 4.20 -15.24 13.63
CA GLY A 242 5.10 -14.62 12.67
C GLY A 242 5.61 -13.27 13.16
N TYR A 243 4.72 -12.39 13.62
CA TYR A 243 5.14 -11.12 14.20
C TYR A 243 5.88 -11.26 15.52
N ALA A 244 5.58 -12.27 16.33
CA ALA A 244 6.33 -12.55 17.55
C ALA A 244 7.80 -12.94 17.26
N VAL A 245 8.07 -13.55 16.10
CA VAL A 245 9.45 -13.77 15.60
C VAL A 245 10.06 -12.47 15.07
N MET A 246 9.30 -11.68 14.31
CA MET A 246 9.80 -10.46 13.64
C MET A 246 10.11 -9.32 14.61
N GLY A 247 9.31 -9.15 15.65
CA GLY A 247 9.42 -8.03 16.59
C GLY A 247 10.78 -7.93 17.27
N PRO A 248 11.26 -8.97 17.96
CA PRO A 248 12.58 -8.96 18.61
C PRO A 248 13.75 -8.75 17.62
N LEU A 249 13.61 -9.21 16.37
CA LEU A 249 14.60 -8.97 15.31
C LEU A 249 14.67 -7.48 14.96
N ALA A 250 13.52 -6.86 14.75
CA ALA A 250 13.43 -5.43 14.48
C ALA A 250 14.01 -4.59 15.62
N GLU A 251 13.66 -4.90 16.88
CA GLU A 251 14.20 -4.17 18.04
C GLU A 251 15.72 -4.27 18.14
N ARG A 252 16.31 -5.44 17.90
CA ARG A 252 17.76 -5.60 17.86
C ARG A 252 18.41 -4.77 16.76
N ALA A 253 17.84 -4.81 15.55
CA ALA A 253 18.37 -4.05 14.43
C ALA A 253 18.25 -2.53 14.65
N ILE A 254 17.14 -2.05 15.22
CA ILE A 254 16.97 -0.65 15.60
C ILE A 254 17.98 -0.24 16.67
N ALA A 255 18.17 -1.05 17.71
CA ALA A 255 19.15 -0.79 18.76
C ALA A 255 20.59 -0.76 18.21
N GLU A 256 20.91 -1.58 17.22
CA GLU A 256 22.17 -1.53 16.49
C GLU A 256 22.32 -0.25 15.70
N ALA A 257 21.29 0.12 14.92
CA ALA A 257 21.30 1.35 14.13
C ALA A 257 21.47 2.60 15.00
N LEU A 258 20.84 2.65 16.16
CA LEU A 258 20.96 3.77 17.12
C LEU A 258 22.40 3.96 17.65
N ARG A 259 23.23 2.91 17.67
CA ARG A 259 24.65 2.98 18.07
C ARG A 259 25.56 3.44 16.94
N GLN A 260 25.11 3.37 15.68
CA GLN A 260 25.92 3.80 14.54
C GLN A 260 25.97 5.33 14.45
N PRO A 261 27.06 5.91 13.94
CA PRO A 261 27.08 7.33 13.60
C PRO A 261 26.05 7.63 12.52
N VAL A 262 25.54 8.85 12.51
CA VAL A 262 24.76 9.36 11.38
C VAL A 262 25.73 9.58 10.21
N LYS A 263 25.44 9.04 9.06
CA LYS A 263 26.27 9.18 7.85
C LYS A 263 25.77 10.32 7.00
#